data_f3cbdb6653bb8260cc2a99f3b359ca7c
#
_entry.id   f3cbdb6653bb8260cc2a99f3b359ca7c
#
_cell.length_a   1.000
_cell.length_b   1.000
_cell.length_c   1.000
_cell.angle_alpha   90.00
_cell.angle_beta   90.00
_cell.angle_gamma   90.00
#
_symmetry.space_group_name_H-M   'P 1'
#
loop_
_entity.id
_entity.type
_entity.pdbx_description
1 polymer ?
#
loop_
_entity_poly.entity_id
_entity_poly.type
_entity_poly.pdbx_seq_one_letter_code
_entity_poly.pdbx_strand_id
1 'polypeptide(L)'
;LGLSEKETNIDSMKEQERFSKFSLTAEISRYMNISCLTIAKILRESVDGSDNIVAAVNRHNEILEDVIIPEIFHTLYEVKSTQKSEDVDMVLLREPKDSGYYEFSANDELVITKGHNNFTPKEEAKSFHADTYCFDSKPEKECFLQYISSNKVREIYFTGMFTSNQGDLSVQYYDPESKRLRKYYPDFLALMEDGSYQLIEVKGDNKIDDEVVLAKKAAAEEMA
;
A
#
# COMPACT_ATOMS: atom_id res chain seq x y z
N LEU A 1 -18.87 18.17 -4.10
CA LEU A 1 -19.10 16.94 -3.34
C LEU A 1 -20.02 16.05 -4.17
N GLY A 2 -19.45 15.05 -4.84
CA GLY A 2 -20.20 14.03 -5.57
C GLY A 2 -20.73 13.00 -4.57
N LEU A 3 -22.04 12.90 -4.46
CA LEU A 3 -22.71 11.80 -3.79
C LEU A 3 -22.55 10.55 -4.66
N SER A 4 -21.75 9.57 -4.23
CA SER A 4 -21.77 8.24 -4.82
C SER A 4 -22.99 7.49 -4.28
N GLU A 5 -23.90 7.08 -5.15
CA GLU A 5 -24.97 6.16 -4.79
C GLU A 5 -24.35 4.78 -4.50
N LYS A 6 -24.51 4.31 -3.26
CA LYS A 6 -24.13 2.97 -2.84
C LYS A 6 -25.40 2.12 -2.75
N GLU A 7 -25.57 1.16 -3.63
CA GLU A 7 -26.62 0.16 -3.48
C GLU A 7 -26.32 -0.74 -2.28
N THR A 8 -27.19 -0.70 -1.27
CA THR A 8 -27.07 -1.54 -0.08
C THR A 8 -28.17 -2.60 -0.10
N ASN A 9 -27.79 -3.87 0.03
CA ASN A 9 -28.75 -4.97 0.08
C ASN A 9 -29.46 -4.98 1.44
N ILE A 10 -30.78 -4.80 1.43
CA ILE A 10 -31.63 -4.65 2.63
C ILE A 10 -31.58 -5.90 3.52
N ASP A 11 -31.36 -7.09 2.96
CA ASP A 11 -31.29 -8.35 3.71
C ASP A 11 -30.04 -8.51 4.58
N SER A 12 -29.06 -7.63 4.46
CA SER A 12 -27.81 -7.63 5.25
C SER A 12 -27.74 -6.52 6.30
N MET A 13 -28.80 -5.75 6.49
CA MET A 13 -28.80 -4.67 7.48
C MET A 13 -28.76 -5.23 8.90
N LYS A 14 -27.65 -5.01 9.58
CA LYS A 14 -27.54 -5.19 11.03
C LYS A 14 -28.56 -4.28 11.72
N GLU A 15 -29.12 -4.75 12.83
CA GLU A 15 -29.94 -3.93 13.71
C GLU A 15 -29.23 -2.63 14.02
N GLN A 16 -29.85 -1.49 13.71
CA GLN A 16 -29.19 -0.20 13.90
C GLN A 16 -29.13 0.16 15.38
N GLU A 17 -27.94 0.48 15.84
CA GLU A 17 -27.73 0.95 17.21
C GLU A 17 -28.34 2.32 17.41
N ARG A 18 -29.05 2.55 18.55
CA ARG A 18 -29.63 3.84 18.86
C ARG A 18 -28.74 4.60 19.86
N PHE A 19 -28.27 5.73 19.43
CA PHE A 19 -27.43 6.63 20.21
C PHE A 19 -28.24 7.75 20.87
N SER A 20 -27.93 8.01 22.11
CA SER A 20 -28.20 9.29 22.79
C SER A 20 -27.01 10.24 22.57
N LYS A 21 -27.16 11.53 22.89
CA LYS A 21 -26.01 12.47 22.86
C LYS A 21 -24.83 11.94 23.68
N PHE A 22 -25.13 11.39 24.85
CA PHE A 22 -24.08 10.87 25.74
C PHE A 22 -23.40 9.63 25.16
N SER A 23 -24.17 8.63 24.71
CA SER A 23 -23.60 7.40 24.18
C SER A 23 -22.83 7.64 22.88
N LEU A 24 -23.31 8.54 22.00
CA LEU A 24 -22.58 8.94 20.79
C LEU A 24 -21.26 9.63 21.14
N THR A 25 -21.28 10.58 22.08
CA THR A 25 -20.07 11.26 22.58
C THR A 25 -19.08 10.27 23.17
N ALA A 26 -19.56 9.32 23.97
CA ALA A 26 -18.72 8.28 24.56
C ALA A 26 -18.11 7.35 23.53
N GLU A 27 -18.87 6.97 22.52
CA GLU A 27 -18.40 6.12 21.42
C GLU A 27 -17.29 6.79 20.61
N ILE A 28 -17.51 8.04 20.18
CA ILE A 28 -16.47 8.82 19.47
C ILE A 28 -15.24 9.02 20.35
N SER A 29 -15.44 9.34 21.63
CA SER A 29 -14.36 9.51 22.60
C SER A 29 -13.51 8.27 22.75
N ARG A 30 -14.14 7.12 22.85
CA ARG A 30 -13.46 5.82 22.95
C ARG A 30 -12.69 5.48 21.66
N TYR A 31 -13.33 5.68 20.50
CA TYR A 31 -12.73 5.40 19.21
C TYR A 31 -11.49 6.25 18.93
N MET A 32 -11.57 7.54 19.23
CA MET A 32 -10.51 8.50 18.96
C MET A 32 -9.51 8.65 20.09
N ASN A 33 -9.76 8.05 21.25
CA ASN A 33 -8.97 8.25 22.48
C ASN A 33 -8.87 9.73 22.89
N ILE A 34 -9.98 10.46 22.79
CA ILE A 34 -10.10 11.89 23.14
C ILE A 34 -11.14 12.03 24.28
N SER A 35 -10.96 13.01 25.15
CA SER A 35 -11.89 13.19 26.28
C SER A 35 -13.34 13.43 25.82
N CYS A 36 -14.31 12.85 26.53
CA CYS A 36 -15.74 13.08 26.26
C CYS A 36 -16.12 14.58 26.29
N LEU A 37 -15.48 15.37 27.15
CA LEU A 37 -15.74 16.82 27.23
C LEU A 37 -15.33 17.53 25.94
N THR A 38 -14.20 17.14 25.35
CA THR A 38 -13.73 17.69 24.08
C THR A 38 -14.67 17.32 22.94
N ILE A 39 -15.06 16.04 22.83
CA ILE A 39 -15.99 15.58 21.81
C ILE A 39 -17.37 16.25 21.98
N ALA A 40 -17.90 16.33 23.21
CA ALA A 40 -19.17 17.01 23.47
C ALA A 40 -19.14 18.49 23.06
N LYS A 41 -18.01 19.17 23.26
CA LYS A 41 -17.82 20.56 22.81
C LYS A 41 -17.84 20.63 21.27
N ILE A 42 -17.10 19.80 20.59
CA ILE A 42 -17.04 19.74 19.11
C ILE A 42 -18.44 19.52 18.52
N LEU A 43 -19.14 18.49 19.00
CA LEU A 43 -20.49 18.18 18.51
C LEU A 43 -21.49 19.31 18.76
N ARG A 44 -21.37 20.03 19.87
CA ARG A 44 -22.24 21.17 20.20
C ARG A 44 -21.95 22.40 19.35
N GLU A 45 -20.67 22.66 19.05
CA GLU A 45 -20.20 23.84 18.32
C GLU A 45 -20.19 23.62 16.81
N SER A 46 -20.48 22.39 16.34
CA SER A 46 -20.61 22.09 14.91
C SER A 46 -21.82 22.84 14.31
N VAL A 47 -21.78 23.08 13.00
CA VAL A 47 -22.83 23.78 12.24
C VAL A 47 -24.17 23.08 12.39
N ASP A 48 -24.19 21.75 12.39
CA ASP A 48 -25.43 20.96 12.53
C ASP A 48 -25.92 20.83 13.96
N GLY A 49 -25.03 21.01 14.93
CA GLY A 49 -25.31 20.83 16.35
C GLY A 49 -25.52 19.36 16.75
N SER A 50 -25.35 19.08 18.03
CA SER A 50 -25.37 17.70 18.54
C SER A 50 -26.68 16.95 18.30
N ASP A 51 -27.83 17.65 18.27
CA ASP A 51 -29.15 17.00 18.08
C ASP A 51 -29.33 16.46 16.66
N ASN A 52 -28.94 17.23 15.66
CA ASN A 52 -29.03 16.83 14.27
C ASN A 52 -28.03 15.73 13.94
N ILE A 53 -26.82 15.79 14.51
CA ILE A 53 -25.81 14.74 14.35
C ILE A 53 -26.31 13.42 14.92
N VAL A 54 -26.86 13.42 16.14
CA VAL A 54 -27.46 12.23 16.76
C VAL A 54 -28.61 11.69 15.91
N ALA A 55 -29.47 12.58 15.39
CA ALA A 55 -30.57 12.17 14.53
C ALA A 55 -30.09 11.55 13.21
N ALA A 56 -29.04 12.08 12.60
CA ALA A 56 -28.41 11.55 11.39
C ALA A 56 -27.82 10.17 11.64
N VAL A 57 -27.01 10.02 12.69
CA VAL A 57 -26.39 8.73 13.05
C VAL A 57 -27.46 7.67 13.39
N ASN A 58 -28.53 8.04 14.08
CA ASN A 58 -29.63 7.12 14.38
C ASN A 58 -30.46 6.73 13.16
N ARG A 59 -30.36 7.48 12.09
CA ARG A 59 -30.98 7.14 10.80
C ARG A 59 -30.09 6.22 9.98
N HIS A 60 -28.79 6.44 10.04
CA HIS A 60 -27.76 5.69 9.31
C HIS A 60 -26.48 5.61 10.16
N ASN A 61 -26.28 4.49 10.88
CA ASN A 61 -25.13 4.34 11.78
C ASN A 61 -23.78 4.45 11.07
N GLU A 62 -23.71 4.09 9.78
CA GLU A 62 -22.51 4.18 8.93
C GLU A 62 -21.92 5.60 8.89
N ILE A 63 -22.76 6.64 9.00
CA ILE A 63 -22.32 8.04 9.03
C ILE A 63 -21.32 8.30 10.17
N LEU A 64 -21.41 7.55 11.27
CA LEU A 64 -20.48 7.71 12.39
C LEU A 64 -19.03 7.42 11.97
N GLU A 65 -18.80 6.29 11.32
CA GLU A 65 -17.46 5.85 10.92
C GLU A 65 -17.02 6.44 9.59
N ASP A 66 -17.93 6.61 8.63
CA ASP A 66 -17.61 7.06 7.29
C ASP A 66 -17.46 8.59 7.17
N VAL A 67 -18.10 9.36 8.05
CA VAL A 67 -18.13 10.82 7.95
C VAL A 67 -17.71 11.51 9.25
N ILE A 68 -18.38 11.25 10.37
CA ILE A 68 -18.23 12.08 11.58
C ILE A 68 -16.85 11.90 12.22
N ILE A 69 -16.40 10.68 12.40
CA ILE A 69 -15.08 10.40 12.97
C ILE A 69 -13.96 10.93 12.07
N PRO A 70 -13.95 10.72 10.74
CA PRO A 70 -12.98 11.33 9.85
C PRO A 70 -12.97 12.86 9.88
N GLU A 71 -14.13 13.52 9.88
CA GLU A 71 -14.22 14.98 9.93
C GLU A 71 -13.65 15.55 11.24
N ILE A 72 -13.98 14.94 12.39
CA ILE A 72 -13.40 15.33 13.67
C ILE A 72 -11.88 15.09 13.67
N PHE A 73 -11.42 13.97 13.11
CA PHE A 73 -10.01 13.66 13.01
C PHE A 73 -9.26 14.72 12.20
N HIS A 74 -9.72 15.04 10.99
CA HIS A 74 -9.11 16.05 10.12
C HIS A 74 -9.17 17.47 10.71
N THR A 75 -10.15 17.75 11.56
CA THR A 75 -10.24 19.04 12.23
C THR A 75 -9.24 19.17 13.38
N LEU A 76 -8.97 18.06 14.09
CA LEU A 76 -8.12 18.07 15.29
C LEU A 76 -6.66 17.75 15.02
N TYR A 77 -6.37 17.01 13.95
CA TYR A 77 -5.05 16.49 13.66
C TYR A 77 -4.60 16.86 12.25
N GLU A 78 -3.39 17.35 12.20
CA GLU A 78 -2.63 17.45 10.95
C GLU A 78 -1.72 16.21 10.87
N VAL A 79 -1.89 15.41 9.84
CA VAL A 79 -0.98 14.28 9.61
C VAL A 79 0.31 14.84 9.03
N LYS A 80 1.38 14.82 9.81
CA LYS A 80 2.73 15.16 9.35
C LYS A 80 3.47 13.86 9.07
N SER A 81 3.92 13.70 7.85
CA SER A 81 4.90 12.68 7.52
C SER A 81 6.26 13.15 8.02
N THR A 82 6.85 12.42 8.94
CA THR A 82 8.25 12.62 9.33
C THR A 82 9.03 11.42 8.82
N GLN A 83 9.98 11.66 7.93
CA GLN A 83 10.95 10.65 7.54
C GLN A 83 12.03 10.56 8.61
N LYS A 84 12.30 9.34 9.04
CA LYS A 84 13.47 9.00 9.83
C LYS A 84 14.34 8.09 8.99
N SER A 85 15.49 8.58 8.57
CA SER A 85 16.49 7.76 7.90
C SER A 85 17.25 6.97 8.96
N GLU A 86 17.25 5.67 8.85
CA GLU A 86 18.08 4.76 9.66
C GLU A 86 18.82 3.84 8.70
N ASP A 87 20.13 3.70 8.91
CA ASP A 87 20.91 2.70 8.20
C ASP A 87 20.54 1.32 8.74
N VAL A 88 19.93 0.50 7.91
CA VAL A 88 19.58 -0.89 8.22
C VAL A 88 20.13 -1.80 7.14
N ASP A 89 20.65 -2.95 7.55
CA ASP A 89 21.02 -3.99 6.61
C ASP A 89 19.76 -4.54 5.95
N MET A 90 19.63 -4.33 4.64
CA MET A 90 18.47 -4.78 3.88
C MET A 90 18.71 -6.21 3.37
N VAL A 91 17.79 -7.10 3.69
CA VAL A 91 17.78 -8.46 3.16
C VAL A 91 16.77 -8.54 2.02
N LEU A 92 17.25 -8.70 0.79
CA LEU A 92 16.39 -8.80 -0.40
C LEU A 92 15.66 -10.13 -0.49
N LEU A 93 16.28 -11.21 -0.02
CA LEU A 93 15.69 -12.56 0.04
C LEU A 93 16.15 -13.26 1.31
N ARG A 94 15.20 -13.62 2.16
CA ARG A 94 15.45 -14.43 3.37
C ARG A 94 15.41 -15.91 3.04
N GLU A 95 16.23 -16.68 3.74
CA GLU A 95 16.13 -18.13 3.68
C GLU A 95 14.79 -18.62 4.24
N PRO A 96 14.13 -19.60 3.58
CA PRO A 96 12.91 -20.20 4.08
C PRO A 96 13.15 -20.90 5.43
N LYS A 97 12.28 -20.67 6.42
CA LYS A 97 12.49 -21.17 7.78
C LYS A 97 12.19 -22.67 7.93
N ASP A 98 11.19 -23.17 7.23
CA ASP A 98 10.61 -24.49 7.50
C ASP A 98 10.85 -25.53 6.41
N SER A 99 10.94 -25.13 5.14
CA SER A 99 10.98 -26.04 3.98
C SER A 99 12.30 -26.04 3.23
N GLY A 100 13.17 -25.05 3.47
CA GLY A 100 14.41 -24.85 2.70
C GLY A 100 14.19 -24.32 1.28
N TYR A 101 12.94 -24.05 0.87
CA TYR A 101 12.59 -23.49 -0.43
C TYR A 101 11.29 -22.68 -0.34
N TYR A 102 11.09 -21.78 -1.30
CA TYR A 102 9.80 -21.13 -1.57
C TYR A 102 9.15 -21.79 -2.76
N GLU A 103 7.83 -21.96 -2.71
CA GLU A 103 7.04 -22.53 -3.79
C GLU A 103 6.12 -21.47 -4.39
N PHE A 104 6.17 -21.33 -5.70
CA PHE A 104 5.36 -20.40 -6.46
C PHE A 104 4.59 -21.12 -7.56
N SER A 105 3.36 -20.68 -7.82
CA SER A 105 2.58 -21.12 -8.97
C SER A 105 2.59 -20.04 -10.02
N ALA A 106 3.04 -20.36 -11.22
CA ALA A 106 3.09 -19.41 -12.32
C ALA A 106 2.74 -20.09 -13.66
N ASN A 107 2.40 -19.27 -14.66
CA ASN A 107 2.26 -19.74 -16.03
C ASN A 107 3.65 -19.99 -16.61
N ASP A 108 3.85 -21.12 -17.28
CA ASP A 108 5.12 -21.51 -17.91
C ASP A 108 5.72 -20.43 -18.83
N GLU A 109 4.85 -19.67 -19.53
CA GLU A 109 5.29 -18.55 -20.36
C GLU A 109 5.91 -17.40 -19.56
N LEU A 110 5.61 -17.29 -18.26
CA LEU A 110 6.05 -16.23 -17.36
C LEU A 110 7.18 -16.68 -16.43
N VAL A 111 7.75 -17.84 -16.65
CA VAL A 111 8.85 -18.36 -15.84
C VAL A 111 10.19 -18.18 -16.57
N ILE A 112 11.23 -17.87 -15.79
CA ILE A 112 12.63 -17.88 -16.21
C ILE A 112 13.43 -18.65 -15.16
N THR A 113 14.09 -19.74 -15.58
CA THR A 113 14.91 -20.56 -14.70
C THR A 113 16.39 -20.44 -15.11
N LYS A 114 17.27 -20.39 -14.15
CA LYS A 114 18.71 -20.37 -14.36
C LYS A 114 19.15 -21.59 -15.20
N GLY A 115 19.98 -21.32 -16.21
CA GLY A 115 20.51 -22.36 -17.09
C GLY A 115 19.55 -22.89 -18.16
N HIS A 116 18.27 -22.51 -18.16
CA HIS A 116 17.27 -22.96 -19.12
C HIS A 116 16.94 -21.92 -20.22
N ASN A 117 17.36 -20.69 -20.03
CA ASN A 117 17.20 -19.64 -21.02
C ASN A 117 18.55 -19.35 -21.64
N ASN A 118 18.56 -18.89 -22.88
CA ASN A 118 19.78 -18.60 -23.67
C ASN A 118 20.56 -17.37 -23.11
N PHE A 119 20.67 -17.24 -21.82
CA PHE A 119 21.46 -16.18 -21.19
C PHE A 119 22.95 -16.50 -21.28
N THR A 120 23.73 -15.48 -21.53
CA THR A 120 25.18 -15.56 -21.38
C THR A 120 25.53 -15.66 -19.87
N PRO A 121 26.68 -16.25 -19.53
CA PRO A 121 27.14 -16.28 -18.14
C PRO A 121 27.22 -14.88 -17.48
N LYS A 122 27.46 -13.84 -18.28
CA LYS A 122 27.49 -12.45 -17.80
C LYS A 122 26.08 -11.95 -17.43
N GLU A 123 25.07 -12.30 -18.20
CA GLU A 123 23.67 -11.94 -17.91
C GLU A 123 23.16 -12.71 -16.69
N GLU A 124 23.45 -14.01 -16.60
CA GLU A 124 23.11 -14.78 -15.40
C GLU A 124 23.72 -14.22 -14.13
N ALA A 125 25.00 -13.80 -14.19
CA ALA A 125 25.69 -13.22 -13.04
C ALA A 125 25.09 -11.92 -12.54
N LYS A 126 24.34 -11.19 -13.38
CA LYS A 126 23.67 -9.95 -12.97
C LYS A 126 22.43 -10.17 -12.11
N SER A 127 21.79 -11.34 -12.20
CA SER A 127 20.49 -11.53 -11.61
C SER A 127 20.44 -12.72 -10.66
N PHE A 128 20.27 -13.84 -11.08
CA PHE A 128 19.93 -15.11 -10.41
C PHE A 128 20.30 -15.25 -8.91
N HIS A 129 19.80 -14.32 -8.11
CA HIS A 129 19.77 -14.42 -6.65
C HIS A 129 18.71 -15.46 -6.19
N ALA A 130 17.82 -15.87 -7.11
CA ALA A 130 16.95 -17.04 -7.02
C ALA A 130 17.22 -17.95 -8.22
N ASP A 131 16.94 -19.23 -8.13
CA ASP A 131 17.11 -20.20 -9.22
C ASP A 131 16.03 -20.07 -10.29
N THR A 132 14.87 -19.55 -9.92
CA THR A 132 13.69 -19.40 -10.80
C THR A 132 12.94 -18.12 -10.48
N TYR A 133 12.55 -17.41 -11.53
CA TYR A 133 11.69 -16.23 -11.47
C TYR A 133 10.32 -16.52 -12.07
N CYS A 134 9.27 -16.16 -11.33
CA CYS A 134 7.87 -16.28 -11.71
C CYS A 134 7.27 -14.88 -11.82
N PHE A 135 7.11 -14.37 -13.04
CA PHE A 135 6.55 -13.03 -13.29
C PHE A 135 5.03 -13.07 -13.28
N ASP A 136 4.42 -12.01 -12.79
CA ASP A 136 2.96 -11.86 -12.77
C ASP A 136 2.41 -11.45 -14.15
N SER A 137 3.25 -10.84 -14.99
CA SER A 137 2.83 -10.36 -16.31
C SER A 137 3.94 -10.43 -17.38
N LYS A 138 3.53 -10.43 -18.66
CA LYS A 138 4.46 -10.33 -19.79
C LYS A 138 5.29 -9.02 -19.76
N PRO A 139 4.72 -7.84 -19.49
CA PRO A 139 5.51 -6.62 -19.38
C PRO A 139 6.60 -6.69 -18.32
N GLU A 140 6.36 -7.29 -17.15
CA GLU A 140 7.40 -7.48 -16.13
C GLU A 140 8.53 -8.37 -16.64
N LYS A 141 8.19 -9.51 -17.27
CA LYS A 141 9.18 -10.40 -17.90
C LYS A 141 10.02 -9.68 -18.97
N GLU A 142 9.37 -8.88 -19.82
CA GLU A 142 10.05 -8.10 -20.85
C GLU A 142 10.95 -7.02 -20.25
N CYS A 143 10.49 -6.33 -19.20
CA CYS A 143 11.29 -5.38 -18.46
C CYS A 143 12.55 -6.04 -17.88
N PHE A 144 12.40 -7.17 -17.21
CA PHE A 144 13.54 -7.94 -16.69
C PHE A 144 14.55 -8.29 -17.79
N LEU A 145 14.08 -8.79 -18.93
CA LEU A 145 14.95 -9.16 -20.06
C LEU A 145 15.71 -7.96 -20.64
N GLN A 146 15.08 -6.79 -20.70
CA GLN A 146 15.74 -5.56 -21.14
C GLN A 146 16.84 -5.13 -20.17
N TYR A 147 16.57 -5.17 -18.86
CA TYR A 147 17.55 -4.78 -17.83
C TYR A 147 18.73 -5.75 -17.78
N ILE A 148 18.49 -7.06 -17.80
CA ILE A 148 19.58 -8.05 -17.70
C ILE A 148 20.51 -7.99 -18.93
N SER A 149 20.00 -7.66 -20.11
CA SER A 149 20.79 -7.49 -21.33
C SER A 149 21.48 -6.13 -21.44
N SER A 150 21.09 -5.16 -20.61
CA SER A 150 21.65 -3.80 -20.65
C SER A 150 23.06 -3.73 -20.08
N ASN A 151 23.99 -3.09 -20.81
CA ASN A 151 25.34 -2.83 -20.32
C ASN A 151 25.42 -1.75 -19.24
N LYS A 152 24.33 -1.02 -18.98
CA LYS A 152 24.24 -0.01 -17.94
C LYS A 152 23.84 -0.60 -16.58
N VAL A 153 23.35 -1.82 -16.57
CA VAL A 153 22.90 -2.55 -15.37
C VAL A 153 24.00 -3.47 -14.89
N ARG A 154 24.38 -3.31 -13.66
CA ARG A 154 25.34 -4.17 -12.97
C ARG A 154 24.66 -5.37 -12.35
N GLU A 155 23.56 -5.12 -11.61
CA GLU A 155 22.76 -6.17 -10.95
C GLU A 155 21.28 -5.81 -11.04
N ILE A 156 20.41 -6.83 -11.11
CA ILE A 156 18.97 -6.68 -11.06
C ILE A 156 18.34 -7.76 -10.19
N TYR A 157 17.43 -7.35 -9.31
CA TYR A 157 16.69 -8.22 -8.41
C TYR A 157 15.20 -8.10 -8.69
N PHE A 158 14.52 -9.23 -8.85
CA PHE A 158 13.06 -9.28 -8.93
C PHE A 158 12.45 -9.30 -7.54
N THR A 159 12.20 -8.14 -6.98
CA THR A 159 11.72 -7.95 -5.61
C THR A 159 10.23 -8.14 -5.46
N GLY A 160 9.45 -7.92 -6.53
CA GLY A 160 8.01 -8.12 -6.55
C GLY A 160 7.56 -9.56 -6.28
N MET A 161 8.39 -10.54 -6.61
CA MET A 161 8.14 -11.95 -6.32
C MET A 161 8.23 -12.26 -4.81
N PHE A 162 9.04 -11.52 -4.05
CA PHE A 162 9.33 -11.76 -2.64
C PHE A 162 8.73 -10.70 -1.74
N THR A 163 7.44 -10.82 -1.46
CA THR A 163 6.67 -9.86 -0.67
C THR A 163 6.56 -10.28 0.81
N SER A 164 6.08 -9.38 1.65
CA SER A 164 5.81 -9.65 3.07
C SER A 164 7.05 -10.03 3.87
N ASN A 165 7.17 -11.28 4.33
CA ASN A 165 8.24 -11.74 5.20
C ASN A 165 9.46 -12.31 4.48
N GLN A 166 9.44 -12.36 3.15
CA GLN A 166 10.49 -12.95 2.34
C GLN A 166 11.62 -11.98 2.02
N GLY A 167 11.36 -10.67 2.09
CA GLY A 167 12.34 -9.61 1.91
C GLY A 167 11.99 -8.36 2.70
N ASP A 168 12.93 -7.43 2.79
CA ASP A 168 12.76 -6.16 3.52
C ASP A 168 12.38 -4.99 2.62
N LEU A 169 12.62 -5.10 1.31
CA LEU A 169 12.36 -4.02 0.38
C LEU A 169 10.85 -3.75 0.26
N SER A 170 10.44 -2.63 0.78
CA SER A 170 9.08 -2.11 0.62
C SER A 170 9.08 -0.60 0.75
N VAL A 171 8.19 0.07 0.02
CA VAL A 171 7.98 1.52 0.09
C VAL A 171 6.68 1.79 0.81
N GLN A 172 6.72 2.65 1.82
CA GLN A 172 5.51 3.13 2.48
C GLN A 172 4.98 4.36 1.75
N TYR A 173 3.69 4.39 1.47
CA TYR A 173 3.02 5.52 0.86
C TYR A 173 1.67 5.78 1.52
N TYR A 174 1.20 7.04 1.41
CA TYR A 174 -0.15 7.38 1.80
C TYR A 174 -1.08 7.13 0.61
N ASP A 175 -2.00 6.20 0.78
CA ASP A 175 -3.00 5.86 -0.22
C ASP A 175 -4.14 6.91 -0.19
N PRO A 176 -4.32 7.70 -1.26
CA PRO A 176 -5.31 8.77 -1.30
C PRO A 176 -6.75 8.25 -1.29
N GLU A 177 -6.99 7.04 -1.81
CA GLU A 177 -8.33 6.44 -1.85
C GLU A 177 -8.75 5.92 -0.48
N SER A 178 -7.93 5.08 0.14
CA SER A 178 -8.24 4.50 1.45
C SER A 178 -7.89 5.41 2.63
N LYS A 179 -7.19 6.54 2.38
CA LYS A 179 -6.69 7.49 3.39
C LYS A 179 -5.87 6.81 4.49
N ARG A 180 -5.04 5.83 4.13
CA ARG A 180 -4.22 5.04 5.04
C ARG A 180 -2.78 4.92 4.55
N LEU A 181 -1.86 4.73 5.48
CA LEU A 181 -0.51 4.31 5.14
C LEU A 181 -0.55 2.86 4.66
N ARG A 182 0.01 2.63 3.49
CA ARG A 182 0.17 1.29 2.89
C ARG A 182 1.62 1.04 2.53
N LYS A 183 1.95 -0.22 2.34
CA LYS A 183 3.21 -0.67 1.76
C LYS A 183 2.96 -1.19 0.36
N TYR A 184 3.89 -0.89 -0.54
CA TYR A 184 3.97 -1.61 -1.80
C TYR A 184 5.38 -2.18 -1.98
N TYR A 185 5.48 -3.19 -2.81
CA TYR A 185 6.72 -3.86 -3.12
C TYR A 185 7.03 -3.55 -4.59
N PRO A 186 8.12 -2.81 -4.88
CA PRO A 186 8.54 -2.56 -6.25
C PRO A 186 8.82 -3.88 -6.97
N ASP A 187 8.53 -3.94 -8.28
CA ASP A 187 8.76 -5.16 -9.05
C ASP A 187 10.24 -5.50 -9.11
N PHE A 188 11.10 -4.48 -9.33
CA PHE A 188 12.54 -4.70 -9.42
C PHE A 188 13.35 -3.64 -8.66
N LEU A 189 14.52 -4.08 -8.21
CA LEU A 189 15.62 -3.22 -7.79
C LEU A 189 16.79 -3.44 -8.73
N ALA A 190 17.30 -2.41 -9.36
CA ALA A 190 18.47 -2.47 -10.21
C ALA A 190 19.63 -1.65 -9.63
N LEU A 191 20.83 -2.23 -9.58
CA LEU A 191 22.08 -1.53 -9.35
C LEU A 191 22.68 -1.19 -10.70
N MET A 192 22.91 0.08 -10.95
CA MET A 192 23.47 0.60 -12.19
C MET A 192 25.03 0.59 -12.15
N GLU A 193 25.66 0.65 -13.33
CA GLU A 193 27.14 0.69 -13.42
C GLU A 193 27.75 1.96 -12.80
N ASP A 194 27.01 3.05 -12.69
CA ASP A 194 27.42 4.27 -12.01
C ASP A 194 27.30 4.21 -10.48
N GLY A 195 26.82 3.09 -9.94
CA GLY A 195 26.59 2.87 -8.52
C GLY A 195 25.24 3.34 -8.00
N SER A 196 24.40 3.93 -8.83
CA SER A 196 23.05 4.32 -8.43
C SER A 196 22.10 3.11 -8.37
N TYR A 197 21.06 3.21 -7.54
CA TYR A 197 19.98 2.25 -7.48
C TYR A 197 18.74 2.78 -8.18
N GLN A 198 18.00 1.91 -8.84
CA GLN A 198 16.71 2.21 -9.44
C GLN A 198 15.65 1.26 -8.90
N LEU A 199 14.58 1.83 -8.33
CA LEU A 199 13.35 1.11 -8.05
C LEU A 199 12.48 1.14 -9.30
N ILE A 200 11.99 -0.02 -9.71
CA ILE A 200 11.24 -0.18 -10.96
C ILE A 200 9.89 -0.80 -10.64
N GLU A 201 8.85 -0.15 -11.11
CA GLU A 201 7.46 -0.62 -11.04
C GLU A 201 6.90 -0.65 -12.46
N VAL A 202 6.46 -1.80 -12.92
CA VAL A 202 5.91 -2.00 -14.25
C VAL A 202 4.40 -1.78 -14.23
N LYS A 203 3.90 -0.85 -15.02
CA LYS A 203 2.46 -0.55 -15.12
C LYS A 203 2.02 -0.57 -16.57
N GLY A 204 0.79 -1.04 -16.80
CA GLY A 204 0.14 -0.90 -18.09
C GLY A 204 -0.19 0.57 -18.39
N ASP A 205 -0.14 0.95 -19.65
CA ASP A 205 -0.27 2.33 -20.15
C ASP A 205 -1.52 3.07 -19.64
N ASN A 206 -2.59 2.35 -19.32
CA ASN A 206 -3.87 2.89 -18.86
C ASN A 206 -3.94 3.22 -17.37
N LYS A 207 -2.85 3.03 -16.61
CA LYS A 207 -2.80 3.25 -15.15
C LYS A 207 -1.75 4.27 -14.71
N ILE A 208 -1.08 4.93 -15.63
CA ILE A 208 0.04 5.85 -15.32
C ILE A 208 -0.43 7.10 -14.56
N ASP A 209 -1.64 7.59 -14.84
CA ASP A 209 -2.23 8.79 -14.24
C ASP A 209 -3.13 8.49 -13.02
N ASP A 210 -3.14 7.27 -12.53
CA ASP A 210 -3.90 6.87 -11.34
C ASP A 210 -3.30 7.55 -10.09
N GLU A 211 -4.14 8.14 -9.23
CA GLU A 211 -3.71 8.87 -8.04
C GLU A 211 -2.89 7.99 -7.07
N VAL A 212 -3.22 6.72 -6.97
CA VAL A 212 -2.47 5.75 -6.14
C VAL A 212 -1.09 5.47 -6.75
N VAL A 213 -0.99 5.41 -8.08
CA VAL A 213 0.30 5.22 -8.78
C VAL A 213 1.19 6.45 -8.59
N LEU A 214 0.62 7.65 -8.69
CA LEU A 214 1.36 8.89 -8.44
C LEU A 214 1.83 8.99 -6.98
N ALA A 215 1.00 8.59 -6.01
CA ALA A 215 1.39 8.57 -4.60
C ALA A 215 2.53 7.58 -4.32
N LYS A 216 2.52 6.39 -4.91
CA LYS A 216 3.61 5.41 -4.84
C LYS A 216 4.91 5.95 -5.43
N LYS A 217 4.81 6.59 -6.61
CA LYS A 217 5.95 7.20 -7.29
C LYS A 217 6.59 8.29 -6.43
N ALA A 218 5.79 9.21 -5.90
CA ALA A 218 6.27 10.28 -5.02
C ALA A 218 6.97 9.71 -3.78
N ALA A 219 6.40 8.69 -3.13
CA ALA A 219 7.00 8.05 -1.97
C ALA A 219 8.33 7.33 -2.32
N ALA A 220 8.44 6.73 -3.49
CA ALA A 220 9.69 6.11 -3.94
C ALA A 220 10.78 7.14 -4.26
N GLU A 221 10.42 8.27 -4.89
CA GLU A 221 11.33 9.38 -5.17
C GLU A 221 11.83 10.07 -3.89
N GLU A 222 11.00 10.11 -2.84
CA GLU A 222 11.39 10.65 -1.54
C GLU A 222 12.33 9.72 -0.76
N MET A 223 12.27 8.41 -1.03
CA MET A 223 13.15 7.42 -0.41
C MET A 223 14.53 7.33 -1.08
N ALA A 224 14.67 7.75 -2.34
CA ALA A 224 15.88 7.69 -3.13
C ALA A 224 16.84 8.84 -2.83
#